data_3b28ab1fe0bf1651f629c9fdfb4693c4
#
_entry.id   3b28ab1fe0bf1651f629c9fdfb4693c4
#
_cell.length_a   1.000
_cell.length_b   1.000
_cell.length_c   1.000
_cell.angle_alpha   90.00
_cell.angle_beta   90.00
_cell.angle_gamma   90.00
#
_symmetry.space_group_name_H-M   'P 1'
#
loop_
_entity.id
_entity.type
_entity.pdbx_description
1 polymer ?
#
loop_
_entity_poly.entity_id
_entity_poly.type
_entity_poly.pdbx_seq_one_letter_code
_entity_poly.pdbx_strand_id
1 'polypeptide(L)'
;MQLLAGERRAGHPATPPDPRLRATLALSPSARQPDAPPGLTQRFAHLRRPFMGLTGSRDDGMGLSDITAANRELPYRHAPAGIDGPNKYLLVFAGGNHLDFAGQASEAEGSLFAVRREPAVFRDNLLAASTAFWQAHLGLDAGARRWLVTDLPGHLRPTDRFEFK
;
A
#
# COMPACT_ATOMS: atom_id res chain seq x y z
N MET A 1 -8.48 9.08 2.86
CA MET A 1 -8.74 7.63 3.02
C MET A 1 -8.14 7.06 4.29
N GLN A 2 -6.84 7.21 4.55
CA GLN A 2 -6.17 6.65 5.74
C GLN A 2 -6.79 7.13 7.08
N LEU A 3 -7.20 8.40 7.19
CA LEU A 3 -7.88 8.93 8.39
C LEU A 3 -9.19 8.19 8.68
N LEU A 4 -10.00 7.91 7.65
CA LEU A 4 -11.24 7.16 7.79
C LEU A 4 -11.02 5.70 8.18
N ALA A 5 -9.86 5.13 7.81
CA ALA A 5 -9.45 3.77 8.18
C ALA A 5 -8.83 3.68 9.59
N GLY A 6 -8.65 4.81 10.29
CA GLY A 6 -8.15 4.87 11.66
C GLY A 6 -6.74 5.44 11.82
N GLU A 7 -6.15 6.05 10.79
CA GLU A 7 -4.90 6.80 10.96
C GLU A 7 -5.15 8.03 11.87
N ARG A 8 -4.25 8.28 12.81
CA ARG A 8 -4.24 9.50 13.63
C ARG A 8 -3.13 10.44 13.15
N ARG A 9 -3.46 11.71 12.94
CA ARG A 9 -2.47 12.73 12.57
C ARG A 9 -2.45 13.86 13.57
N ALA A 10 -1.26 14.41 13.85
CA ALA A 10 -1.12 15.63 14.63
C ALA A 10 -1.94 16.76 14.01
N GLY A 11 -2.58 17.57 14.84
CA GLY A 11 -3.42 18.69 14.38
C GLY A 11 -4.78 18.30 13.80
N HIS A 12 -5.11 17.01 13.72
CA HIS A 12 -6.44 16.55 13.31
C HIS A 12 -7.20 15.96 14.50
N PRO A 13 -8.52 16.20 14.62
CA PRO A 13 -9.34 15.54 15.64
C PRO A 13 -9.17 14.02 15.56
N ALA A 14 -9.14 13.37 16.72
CA ALA A 14 -9.16 11.92 16.78
C ALA A 14 -10.53 11.41 16.30
N THR A 15 -10.60 11.05 15.04
CA THR A 15 -11.81 10.48 14.43
C THR A 15 -11.75 8.96 14.59
N PRO A 16 -12.78 8.30 15.15
CA PRO A 16 -12.83 6.86 15.15
C PRO A 16 -12.88 6.33 13.70
N PRO A 17 -12.36 5.12 13.45
CA PRO A 17 -12.49 4.50 12.14
C PRO A 17 -13.95 4.41 11.71
N ASP A 18 -14.24 4.77 10.46
CA ASP A 18 -15.60 4.64 9.92
C ASP A 18 -16.03 3.16 9.91
N PRO A 19 -17.10 2.77 10.62
CA PRO A 19 -17.50 1.38 10.73
C PRO A 19 -17.98 0.76 9.40
N ARG A 20 -18.32 1.56 8.42
CA ARG A 20 -18.72 1.11 7.09
C ARG A 20 -17.55 0.62 6.25
N LEU A 21 -16.34 1.06 6.54
CA LEU A 21 -15.13 0.60 5.85
C LEU A 21 -14.79 -0.82 6.29
N ARG A 22 -14.89 -1.78 5.40
CA ARG A 22 -14.58 -3.20 5.64
C ARG A 22 -13.11 -3.53 5.40
N ALA A 23 -12.51 -2.89 4.42
CA ALA A 23 -11.11 -3.05 4.04
C ALA A 23 -10.59 -1.75 3.42
N THR A 24 -9.28 -1.58 3.35
CA THR A 24 -8.62 -0.41 2.75
C THR A 24 -7.45 -0.86 1.88
N LEU A 25 -7.44 -0.39 0.64
CA LEU A 25 -6.30 -0.54 -0.27
C LEU A 25 -5.75 0.86 -0.56
N ALA A 26 -4.45 1.01 -0.48
CA ALA A 26 -3.77 2.26 -0.73
C ALA A 26 -2.67 2.09 -1.78
N LEU A 27 -2.80 2.81 -2.89
CA LEU A 27 -1.75 2.97 -3.89
C LEU A 27 -0.85 4.13 -3.44
N SER A 28 0.44 3.89 -3.38
CA SER A 28 1.43 4.88 -2.92
C SER A 28 1.03 5.55 -1.59
N PRO A 29 0.73 4.79 -0.52
CA PRO A 29 0.34 5.39 0.75
C PRO A 29 1.43 6.35 1.24
N SER A 30 1.03 7.45 1.86
CA SER A 30 1.99 8.44 2.38
C SER A 30 1.95 8.50 3.89
N ALA A 31 3.11 8.34 4.51
CA ALA A 31 3.32 8.69 5.90
C ALA A 31 4.71 9.27 6.05
N ARG A 32 4.80 10.56 6.42
CA ARG A 32 6.07 11.13 6.87
C ARG A 32 6.37 10.62 8.27
N GLN A 33 7.63 10.50 8.61
CA GLN A 33 8.02 10.33 10.00
C GLN A 33 7.60 11.59 10.75
N PRO A 34 6.83 11.46 11.83
CA PRO A 34 6.46 12.63 12.62
C PRO A 34 7.67 13.09 13.43
N ASP A 35 7.94 14.38 13.39
CA ASP A 35 8.90 15.04 14.27
C ASP A 35 8.35 15.22 15.69
N ALA A 36 7.04 14.94 15.89
CA ALA A 36 6.32 15.10 17.14
C ALA A 36 5.27 14.01 17.35
N PRO A 37 4.81 13.77 18.62
CA PRO A 37 3.71 12.86 18.91
C PRO A 37 2.43 13.16 18.10
N PRO A 38 1.63 12.11 17.75
CA PRO A 38 1.84 10.72 18.14
C PRO A 38 2.90 10.04 17.26
N GLY A 39 3.73 9.19 17.87
CA GLY A 39 4.67 8.35 17.14
C GLY A 39 3.96 7.43 16.13
N LEU A 40 4.70 6.89 15.17
CA LEU A 40 4.13 6.10 14.06
C LEU A 40 3.25 4.94 14.54
N THR A 41 3.64 4.23 15.58
CA THR A 41 2.84 3.12 16.14
C THR A 41 1.49 3.61 16.66
N GLN A 42 1.44 4.73 17.37
CA GLN A 42 0.18 5.32 17.84
C GLN A 42 -0.66 5.87 16.67
N ARG A 43 0.01 6.43 15.66
CA ARG A 43 -0.63 6.96 14.45
C ARG A 43 -1.44 5.89 13.73
N PHE A 44 -0.93 4.65 13.63
CA PHE A 44 -1.55 3.54 12.93
C PHE A 44 -2.22 2.51 13.85
N ALA A 45 -2.24 2.69 15.16
CA ALA A 45 -2.79 1.73 16.13
C ALA A 45 -4.25 1.33 15.85
N HIS A 46 -5.03 2.19 15.22
CA HIS A 46 -6.43 1.96 14.89
C HIS A 46 -6.67 1.45 13.47
N LEU A 47 -5.62 1.25 12.67
CA LEU A 47 -5.70 0.62 11.36
C LEU A 47 -5.86 -0.90 11.52
N ARG A 48 -6.95 -1.33 12.16
CA ARG A 48 -7.20 -2.73 12.55
C ARG A 48 -7.85 -3.56 11.45
N ARG A 49 -8.61 -2.92 10.56
CA ARG A 49 -9.25 -3.60 9.44
C ARG A 49 -8.24 -4.04 8.39
N PRO A 50 -8.61 -4.97 7.49
CA PRO A 50 -7.76 -5.36 6.38
C PRO A 50 -7.19 -4.15 5.64
N PHE A 51 -5.87 -4.18 5.40
CA PHE A 51 -5.15 -3.12 4.73
C PHE A 51 -4.14 -3.70 3.75
N MET A 52 -4.11 -3.18 2.53
CA MET A 52 -3.06 -3.46 1.55
C MET A 52 -2.41 -2.17 1.09
N GLY A 53 -1.10 -2.06 1.26
CA GLY A 53 -0.27 -1.02 0.66
C GLY A 53 0.41 -1.55 -0.60
N LEU A 54 0.27 -0.82 -1.69
CA LEU A 54 0.93 -1.10 -2.98
C LEU A 54 1.82 0.09 -3.30
N THR A 55 3.11 -0.14 -3.49
CA THR A 55 4.10 0.92 -3.73
C THR A 55 5.25 0.41 -4.59
N GLY A 56 6.19 1.26 -4.93
CA GLY A 56 7.39 0.92 -5.68
C GLY A 56 8.67 1.30 -4.97
N SER A 57 9.77 0.65 -5.31
CA SER A 57 11.07 0.94 -4.69
C SER A 57 11.65 2.32 -5.06
N ARG A 58 11.05 2.99 -6.04
CA ARG A 58 11.35 4.37 -6.47
C ARG A 58 10.16 5.31 -6.31
N ASP A 59 9.18 4.93 -5.49
CA ASP A 59 7.97 5.72 -5.23
C ASP A 59 8.27 6.83 -4.20
N ASP A 60 9.11 7.76 -4.59
CA ASP A 60 9.46 8.94 -3.81
C ASP A 60 8.58 10.15 -4.15
N GLY A 61 8.90 11.30 -3.59
CA GLY A 61 8.20 12.56 -3.82
C GLY A 61 8.53 13.24 -5.13
N MET A 62 9.29 12.62 -6.04
CA MET A 62 9.72 13.15 -7.34
C MET A 62 10.38 14.54 -7.25
N GLY A 63 11.09 14.82 -6.17
CA GLY A 63 11.69 16.13 -5.91
C GLY A 63 10.70 17.23 -5.51
N LEU A 64 9.38 16.93 -5.49
CA LEU A 64 8.34 17.87 -5.09
C LEU A 64 7.99 17.79 -3.61
N SER A 65 8.46 16.75 -2.92
CA SER A 65 8.25 16.55 -1.49
C SER A 65 9.41 15.75 -0.89
N ASP A 66 9.51 15.78 0.44
CA ASP A 66 10.47 15.00 1.23
C ASP A 66 10.05 13.54 1.48
N ILE A 67 9.00 13.08 0.80
CA ILE A 67 8.53 11.71 0.90
C ILE A 67 9.49 10.79 0.15
N THR A 68 9.99 9.78 0.83
CA THR A 68 10.82 8.73 0.25
C THR A 68 10.01 7.44 0.01
N ALA A 69 10.52 6.52 -0.80
CA ALA A 69 9.90 5.21 -0.99
C ALA A 69 9.71 4.47 0.36
N ALA A 70 10.64 4.62 1.31
CA ALA A 70 10.52 4.04 2.65
C ALA A 70 9.32 4.61 3.43
N ASN A 71 8.97 5.87 3.24
CA ASN A 71 7.79 6.47 3.87
C ASN A 71 6.47 5.84 3.40
N ARG A 72 6.46 5.21 2.21
CA ARG A 72 5.29 4.51 1.67
C ARG A 72 4.97 3.23 2.43
N GLU A 73 5.96 2.62 3.06
CA GLU A 73 5.80 1.38 3.81
C GLU A 73 5.31 1.60 5.25
N LEU A 74 5.44 2.80 5.79
CA LEU A 74 5.17 3.09 7.20
C LEU A 74 3.74 2.72 7.65
N PRO A 75 2.67 2.92 6.88
CA PRO A 75 1.34 2.48 7.29
C PRO A 75 1.28 0.96 7.54
N TYR A 76 1.89 0.16 6.68
CA TYR A 76 1.98 -1.29 6.90
C TYR A 76 2.87 -1.62 8.09
N ARG A 77 4.08 -1.03 8.16
CA ARG A 77 5.06 -1.33 9.22
C ARG A 77 4.49 -1.13 10.62
N HIS A 78 3.73 -0.06 10.82
CA HIS A 78 3.21 0.36 12.11
C HIS A 78 1.74 0.00 12.38
N ALA A 79 1.01 -0.52 11.39
CA ALA A 79 -0.31 -1.09 11.61
C ALA A 79 -0.22 -2.37 12.46
N PRO A 80 -1.18 -2.63 13.36
CA PRO A 80 -1.23 -3.88 14.12
C PRO A 80 -1.45 -5.07 13.17
N ALA A 81 -0.89 -6.22 13.50
CA ALA A 81 -1.14 -7.47 12.78
C ALA A 81 -2.61 -7.91 12.89
N GLY A 82 -3.03 -8.80 12.00
CA GLY A 82 -4.33 -9.45 12.09
C GLY A 82 -4.40 -10.39 13.29
N ILE A 83 -5.59 -10.50 13.90
CA ILE A 83 -5.82 -11.41 15.04
C ILE A 83 -6.11 -12.82 14.55
N ASP A 84 -6.96 -12.93 13.50
CA ASP A 84 -7.41 -14.21 12.95
C ASP A 84 -6.68 -14.56 11.63
N GLY A 85 -5.37 -14.35 11.63
CA GLY A 85 -4.50 -14.54 10.46
C GLY A 85 -4.20 -13.24 9.70
N PRO A 86 -3.43 -13.33 8.61
CA PRO A 86 -2.96 -12.17 7.87
C PRO A 86 -4.09 -11.29 7.35
N ASN A 87 -4.03 -10.00 7.67
CA ASN A 87 -4.93 -9.00 7.15
C ASN A 87 -4.25 -7.66 6.83
N LYS A 88 -2.92 -7.64 6.91
CA LYS A 88 -2.08 -6.52 6.47
C LYS A 88 -1.13 -7.03 5.40
N TYR A 89 -1.07 -6.33 4.29
CA TYR A 89 -0.27 -6.71 3.13
C TYR A 89 0.51 -5.50 2.64
N LEU A 90 1.73 -5.75 2.21
CA LEU A 90 2.59 -4.78 1.54
C LEU A 90 3.18 -5.42 0.30
N LEU A 91 2.95 -4.81 -0.87
CA LEU A 91 3.61 -5.19 -2.10
C LEU A 91 4.43 -4.02 -2.61
N VAL A 92 5.73 -4.23 -2.75
CA VAL A 92 6.68 -3.26 -3.26
C VAL A 92 7.23 -3.74 -4.59
N PHE A 93 6.87 -3.07 -5.66
CA PHE A 93 7.36 -3.36 -7.00
C PHE A 93 8.74 -2.78 -7.21
N ALA A 94 9.71 -3.62 -7.60
CA ALA A 94 11.07 -3.18 -7.88
C ALA A 94 11.12 -2.25 -9.09
N GLY A 95 11.68 -1.06 -8.90
CA GLY A 95 11.78 -0.01 -9.93
C GLY A 95 10.52 0.83 -10.12
N GLY A 96 9.39 0.43 -9.53
CA GLY A 96 8.13 1.18 -9.62
C GLY A 96 8.25 2.57 -8.98
N ASN A 97 7.67 3.57 -9.63
CA ASN A 97 7.65 4.97 -9.19
C ASN A 97 6.21 5.46 -8.94
N HIS A 98 6.07 6.70 -8.50
CA HIS A 98 4.76 7.26 -8.13
C HIS A 98 3.76 7.32 -9.31
N LEU A 99 4.22 7.63 -10.50
CA LEU A 99 3.38 7.80 -11.68
C LEU A 99 2.87 6.48 -12.25
N ASP A 100 3.57 5.37 -12.00
CA ASP A 100 3.14 4.04 -12.42
C ASP A 100 1.78 3.68 -11.80
N PHE A 101 1.51 4.17 -10.57
CA PHE A 101 0.23 3.97 -9.87
C PHE A 101 -0.86 4.95 -10.30
N ALA A 102 -0.51 6.04 -10.96
CA ALA A 102 -1.46 7.03 -11.48
C ALA A 102 -2.01 6.66 -12.88
N GLY A 103 -1.49 5.60 -13.49
CA GLY A 103 -1.87 5.18 -14.84
C GLY A 103 -1.45 6.18 -15.92
N GLN A 104 -0.58 7.12 -15.60
CA GLN A 104 -0.07 8.11 -16.54
C GLN A 104 1.23 7.60 -17.16
N ALA A 105 1.14 7.03 -18.35
CA ALA A 105 2.31 6.83 -19.18
C ALA A 105 2.69 8.19 -19.81
N SER A 106 3.73 8.84 -19.31
CA SER A 106 4.35 9.94 -20.05
C SER A 106 5.23 9.33 -21.13
N GLU A 107 4.82 9.46 -22.39
CA GLU A 107 5.59 9.02 -23.56
C GLU A 107 6.72 9.99 -23.95
N ALA A 108 6.91 11.08 -23.23
CA ALA A 108 7.92 12.08 -23.54
C ALA A 108 9.32 11.57 -23.15
N GLU A 109 10.09 11.12 -24.13
CA GLU A 109 11.52 10.91 -23.99
C GLU A 109 12.19 12.19 -23.47
N GLY A 110 12.98 12.06 -22.37
CA GLY A 110 13.70 13.18 -21.77
C GLY A 110 12.94 13.97 -20.70
N SER A 111 11.70 13.65 -20.40
CA SER A 111 10.97 14.23 -19.28
C SER A 111 11.56 13.73 -17.95
N LEU A 112 11.76 14.63 -16.98
CA LEU A 112 12.05 14.27 -15.56
C LEU A 112 10.95 13.37 -14.97
N PHE A 113 9.79 13.33 -15.61
CA PHE A 113 8.62 12.51 -15.28
C PHE A 113 8.43 11.34 -16.25
N ALA A 114 9.47 10.98 -17.02
CA ALA A 114 9.38 9.84 -17.93
C ALA A 114 9.02 8.59 -17.13
N VAL A 115 7.79 8.16 -17.27
CA VAL A 115 7.34 6.88 -16.76
C VAL A 115 8.01 5.82 -17.62
N ARG A 116 8.91 5.04 -17.02
CA ARG A 116 9.34 3.81 -17.66
C ARG A 116 8.06 3.02 -17.92
N ARG A 117 7.83 2.65 -19.17
CA ARG A 117 6.77 1.71 -19.53
C ARG A 117 6.98 0.46 -18.68
N GLU A 118 6.19 0.35 -17.59
CA GLU A 118 6.26 -0.84 -16.76
C GLU A 118 5.82 -2.04 -17.59
N PRO A 119 6.51 -3.17 -17.47
CA PRO A 119 6.14 -4.40 -18.16
C PRO A 119 4.68 -4.75 -17.84
N ALA A 120 4.00 -5.41 -18.77
CA ALA A 120 2.65 -5.96 -18.54
C ALA A 120 2.53 -6.69 -17.20
N VAL A 121 3.59 -7.38 -16.78
CA VAL A 121 3.71 -8.08 -15.48
C VAL A 121 3.44 -7.19 -14.27
N PHE A 122 3.91 -5.93 -14.26
CA PHE A 122 3.60 -5.01 -13.15
C PHE A 122 2.10 -4.77 -13.04
N ARG A 123 1.47 -4.42 -14.16
CA ARG A 123 0.03 -4.13 -14.22
C ARG A 123 -0.79 -5.35 -13.85
N ASP A 124 -0.43 -6.51 -14.39
CA ASP A 124 -1.14 -7.76 -14.14
C ASP A 124 -1.04 -8.18 -12.67
N ASN A 125 0.13 -8.07 -12.06
CA ASN A 125 0.33 -8.35 -10.64
C ASN A 125 -0.37 -7.34 -9.73
N LEU A 126 -0.39 -6.06 -10.11
CA LEU A 126 -1.15 -5.03 -9.38
C LEU A 126 -2.65 -5.35 -9.40
N LEU A 127 -3.19 -5.70 -10.56
CA LEU A 127 -4.61 -6.07 -10.72
C LEU A 127 -4.92 -7.36 -9.97
N ALA A 128 -4.10 -8.40 -10.11
CA ALA A 128 -4.30 -9.68 -9.44
C ALA A 128 -4.28 -9.53 -7.91
N ALA A 129 -3.26 -8.86 -7.36
CA ALA A 129 -3.14 -8.64 -5.92
C ALA A 129 -4.30 -7.82 -5.36
N SER A 130 -4.67 -6.72 -6.03
CA SER A 130 -5.78 -5.86 -5.59
C SER A 130 -7.13 -6.57 -5.67
N THR A 131 -7.38 -7.32 -6.74
CA THR A 131 -8.62 -8.10 -6.90
C THR A 131 -8.73 -9.17 -5.81
N ALA A 132 -7.67 -9.96 -5.63
CA ALA A 132 -7.65 -11.00 -4.60
C ALA A 132 -7.82 -10.42 -3.18
N PHE A 133 -7.23 -9.25 -2.90
CA PHE A 133 -7.43 -8.54 -1.63
C PHE A 133 -8.90 -8.20 -1.41
N TRP A 134 -9.58 -7.63 -2.40
CA TRP A 134 -11.01 -7.30 -2.27
C TRP A 134 -11.87 -8.55 -2.12
N GLN A 135 -11.63 -9.60 -2.91
CA GLN A 135 -12.35 -10.86 -2.79
C GLN A 135 -12.18 -11.50 -1.41
N ALA A 136 -10.95 -11.51 -0.90
CA ALA A 136 -10.62 -12.08 0.41
C ALA A 136 -11.29 -11.37 1.58
N HIS A 137 -11.40 -10.04 1.51
CA HIS A 137 -11.80 -9.23 2.67
C HIS A 137 -13.18 -8.60 2.59
N LEU A 138 -13.86 -8.71 1.45
CA LEU A 138 -15.27 -8.35 1.32
C LEU A 138 -16.21 -9.57 1.34
N GLY A 139 -15.66 -10.78 1.55
CA GLY A 139 -16.44 -12.01 1.64
C GLY A 139 -16.91 -12.55 0.29
N LEU A 140 -16.20 -12.21 -0.80
CA LEU A 140 -16.57 -12.61 -2.15
C LEU A 140 -16.00 -13.97 -2.55
N ASP A 141 -14.82 -14.33 -2.01
CA ASP A 141 -14.15 -15.59 -2.28
C ASP A 141 -13.32 -16.07 -1.07
N ALA A 142 -13.67 -17.22 -0.51
CA ALA A 142 -12.96 -17.80 0.63
C ALA A 142 -11.54 -18.28 0.28
N GLY A 143 -11.27 -18.64 -0.98
CA GLY A 143 -9.96 -19.06 -1.48
C GLY A 143 -8.98 -17.91 -1.66
N ALA A 144 -9.48 -16.70 -1.90
CA ALA A 144 -8.65 -15.54 -2.25
C ALA A 144 -7.64 -15.17 -1.16
N ARG A 145 -7.99 -15.35 0.13
CA ARG A 145 -7.04 -15.10 1.23
C ARG A 145 -5.86 -16.08 1.19
N ARG A 146 -6.12 -17.34 0.92
CA ARG A 146 -5.06 -18.34 0.77
C ARG A 146 -4.21 -18.00 -0.44
N TRP A 147 -4.83 -17.70 -1.58
CA TRP A 147 -4.12 -17.34 -2.79
C TRP A 147 -3.16 -16.14 -2.57
N LEU A 148 -3.60 -15.10 -1.84
CA LEU A 148 -2.74 -13.96 -1.51
C LEU A 148 -1.44 -14.35 -0.80
N VAL A 149 -1.50 -15.32 0.12
CA VAL A 149 -0.33 -15.67 0.94
C VAL A 149 0.49 -16.83 0.38
N THR A 150 -0.11 -17.72 -0.43
CA THR A 150 0.56 -18.91 -0.95
C THR A 150 0.95 -18.79 -2.42
N ASP A 151 0.07 -18.22 -3.25
CA ASP A 151 0.24 -18.29 -4.71
C ASP A 151 0.77 -16.98 -5.29
N LEU A 152 0.29 -15.82 -4.81
CA LEU A 152 0.76 -14.50 -5.28
C LEU A 152 2.29 -14.36 -5.27
N PRO A 153 3.04 -14.81 -4.24
CA PRO A 153 4.51 -14.71 -4.27
C PRO A 153 5.15 -15.37 -5.49
N GLY A 154 4.58 -16.49 -5.98
CA GLY A 154 5.07 -17.18 -7.16
C GLY A 154 4.80 -16.48 -8.50
N HIS A 155 3.89 -15.52 -8.52
CA HIS A 155 3.58 -14.69 -9.71
C HIS A 155 4.41 -13.41 -9.78
N LEU A 156 5.01 -13.02 -8.66
CA LEU A 156 5.82 -11.79 -8.58
C LEU A 156 7.20 -12.00 -9.20
N ARG A 157 7.82 -10.91 -9.64
CA ARG A 157 9.22 -10.96 -10.05
C ARG A 157 10.11 -11.24 -8.82
N PRO A 158 11.24 -11.93 -8.96
CA PRO A 158 12.16 -12.20 -7.85
C PRO A 158 12.66 -10.95 -7.12
N THR A 159 12.59 -9.80 -7.77
CA THR A 159 12.99 -8.49 -7.23
C THR A 159 11.86 -7.75 -6.54
N ASP A 160 10.60 -8.15 -6.75
CA ASP A 160 9.46 -7.57 -6.06
C ASP A 160 9.40 -8.13 -4.63
N ARG A 161 8.87 -7.35 -3.69
CA ARG A 161 8.79 -7.75 -2.30
C ARG A 161 7.33 -7.76 -1.84
N PHE A 162 6.90 -8.90 -1.32
CA PHE A 162 5.58 -9.06 -0.74
C PHE A 162 5.68 -9.52 0.72
N GLU A 163 4.96 -8.83 1.59
CA GLU A 163 4.93 -9.09 3.02
C GLU A 163 3.49 -9.08 3.51
N PHE A 164 3.22 -9.88 4.56
CA PHE A 164 1.91 -9.89 5.21
C PHE A 164 2.03 -10.22 6.71
N LYS A 165 1.05 -9.79 7.49
CA LYS A 165 0.95 -10.05 8.93
C LYS A 165 -0.48 -9.95 9.43
#